data_b22a5eae9e774c4d63806a15df91a212
#
_entry.id   b22a5eae9e774c4d63806a15df91a212
#
_cell.length_a   1.000
_cell.length_b   1.000
_cell.length_c   1.000
_cell.angle_alpha   90.00
_cell.angle_beta   90.00
_cell.angle_gamma   90.00
#
_symmetry.space_group_name_H-M   'P 1'
#
loop_
_entity.id
_entity.type
_entity.pdbx_description
1 polymer ?
#
loop_
_entity_poly.entity_id
_entity_poly.type
_entity_poly.pdbx_seq_one_letter_code
_entity_poly.pdbx_strand_id
1 'polypeptide(L)'
;RSSYADASTYDVPYATEYDSTAIPTIANLSGATNTFGASTYYAHEVGNNEIALDGTETAIPAYIQSGDFDLPTDGDGQIMLRVSRFLPDFKNLQGNAVVTIFLKNFPVDSGTSSQLGPFTINANTEKIDTRARGRLANIKIQNTAVDETWRFGTFRADVNPDGRR
;
A
#
# COMPACT_ATOMS: atom_id res chain seq x y z
N ARG A 1 13.58 15.01 4.09
CA ARG A 1 12.92 16.32 4.32
C ARG A 1 13.53 16.97 5.54
N SER A 2 13.88 18.25 5.45
CA SER A 2 14.70 18.91 6.46
C SER A 2 13.92 19.77 7.45
N SER A 3 12.69 20.14 7.13
CA SER A 3 11.79 20.86 8.04
C SER A 3 10.32 20.54 7.75
N TYR A 4 9.49 20.78 8.76
CA TYR A 4 8.05 20.48 8.70
C TYR A 4 7.30 21.58 9.45
N ALA A 5 6.20 22.05 8.88
CA ALA A 5 5.25 22.97 9.52
C ALA A 5 3.89 22.31 9.60
N ASP A 6 3.33 22.29 10.80
CA ASP A 6 2.04 21.69 11.08
C ASP A 6 0.86 22.49 10.52
N ALA A 7 -0.27 21.81 10.31
CA ALA A 7 -1.54 22.38 9.85
C ALA A 7 -2.15 23.43 10.80
N SER A 8 -1.63 23.61 12.00
CA SER A 8 -2.06 24.69 12.90
C SER A 8 -1.79 26.10 12.36
N THR A 9 -0.81 26.23 11.46
CA THR A 9 -0.42 27.51 10.85
C THR A 9 -0.92 27.64 9.41
N TYR A 10 -1.13 26.50 8.74
CA TYR A 10 -1.58 26.41 7.36
C TYR A 10 -2.72 25.40 7.27
N ASP A 11 -3.55 25.50 6.23
CA ASP A 11 -4.69 24.59 6.03
C ASP A 11 -4.26 23.12 5.87
N VAL A 12 -3.02 22.91 5.48
CA VAL A 12 -2.40 21.59 5.32
C VAL A 12 -0.96 21.59 5.82
N PRO A 13 -0.42 20.47 6.26
CA PRO A 13 0.98 20.37 6.65
C PRO A 13 1.93 20.59 5.47
N TYR A 14 3.00 21.33 5.67
CA TYR A 14 4.04 21.54 4.67
C TYR A 14 5.38 20.97 5.16
N ALA A 15 6.12 20.39 4.25
CA ALA A 15 7.51 20.00 4.49
C ALA A 15 8.42 20.59 3.41
N THR A 16 9.66 20.84 3.75
CA THR A 16 10.71 21.23 2.80
C THR A 16 11.79 20.18 2.72
N GLU A 17 12.37 20.02 1.57
CA GLU A 17 13.55 19.20 1.37
C GLU A 17 14.73 20.11 1.08
N TYR A 18 15.85 19.83 1.75
CA TYR A 18 17.12 20.50 1.49
C TYR A 18 17.95 19.60 0.57
N ASP A 19 18.23 20.08 -0.63
CA ASP A 19 19.17 19.42 -1.53
C ASP A 19 20.60 19.87 -1.21
N SER A 20 21.35 18.99 -0.55
CA SER A 20 22.75 19.25 -0.22
C SER A 20 23.67 19.29 -1.43
N THR A 21 23.23 18.80 -2.60
CA THR A 21 24.00 18.82 -3.85
C THR A 21 23.90 20.18 -4.53
N ALA A 22 22.86 20.93 -4.25
CA ALA A 22 22.63 22.28 -4.74
C ALA A 22 23.19 23.35 -3.76
N ILE A 23 24.36 23.13 -3.17
CA ILE A 23 25.05 24.14 -2.35
C ILE A 23 25.33 25.34 -3.25
N PRO A 24 24.76 26.52 -2.97
CA PRO A 24 25.10 27.71 -3.72
C PRO A 24 26.58 27.99 -3.49
N THR A 25 27.39 27.85 -4.52
CA THR A 25 28.74 28.34 -4.49
C THR A 25 28.61 29.85 -4.42
N ILE A 26 28.85 30.42 -3.26
CA ILE A 26 29.02 31.89 -3.11
C ILE A 26 30.35 32.22 -3.77
N ALA A 27 30.37 32.18 -5.08
CA ALA A 27 31.46 32.68 -5.86
C ALA A 27 31.21 34.17 -6.13
N ASN A 28 31.79 35.01 -5.30
CA ASN A 28 31.95 36.44 -5.46
C ASN A 28 30.74 37.33 -5.16
N LEU A 29 30.93 38.25 -4.25
CA LEU A 29 30.03 39.37 -3.92
C LEU A 29 29.88 40.42 -5.06
N SER A 30 30.41 40.20 -6.25
CA SER A 30 30.28 41.10 -7.39
C SER A 30 29.61 40.40 -8.58
N GLY A 31 28.29 40.44 -8.62
CA GLY A 31 27.52 40.22 -9.82
C GLY A 31 27.21 38.77 -10.21
N ALA A 32 27.50 37.80 -9.37
CA ALA A 32 27.07 36.45 -9.60
C ALA A 32 25.59 36.27 -9.19
N THR A 33 24.79 35.73 -10.10
CA THR A 33 23.42 35.29 -9.80
C THR A 33 23.51 34.17 -8.75
N ASN A 34 23.11 34.44 -7.50
CA ASN A 34 23.01 33.42 -6.50
C ASN A 34 21.89 32.46 -6.91
N THR A 35 22.25 31.35 -7.54
CA THR A 35 21.33 30.25 -7.72
C THR A 35 21.25 29.51 -6.39
N PHE A 36 20.35 29.94 -5.52
CA PHE A 36 19.99 29.13 -4.37
C PHE A 36 19.41 27.83 -4.91
N GLY A 37 19.91 26.70 -4.44
CA GLY A 37 19.33 25.42 -4.77
C GLY A 37 17.81 25.47 -4.55
N ALA A 38 17.07 24.98 -5.51
CA ALA A 38 15.63 24.99 -5.45
C ALA A 38 15.17 24.17 -4.24
N SER A 39 14.66 24.87 -3.22
CA SER A 39 14.00 24.20 -2.11
C SER A 39 12.67 23.65 -2.63
N THR A 40 12.48 22.36 -2.55
CA THR A 40 11.22 21.72 -2.90
C THR A 40 10.28 21.78 -1.71
N TYR A 41 9.10 22.28 -1.93
CA TYR A 41 8.04 22.33 -0.93
C TYR A 41 7.02 21.25 -1.21
N TYR A 42 6.68 20.49 -0.19
CA TYR A 42 5.66 19.46 -0.26
C TYR A 42 4.47 19.84 0.61
N ALA A 43 3.30 19.96 0.03
CA ALA A 43 2.06 19.95 0.78
C ALA A 43 1.70 18.49 1.09
N HIS A 44 1.41 18.19 2.36
CA HIS A 44 1.01 16.86 2.82
C HIS A 44 -0.50 16.79 2.96
N GLU A 45 -1.05 15.58 2.86
CA GLU A 45 -2.47 15.30 3.07
C GLU A 45 -3.38 16.01 2.03
N VAL A 46 -2.83 16.31 0.85
CA VAL A 46 -3.57 16.94 -0.26
C VAL A 46 -3.67 15.94 -1.41
N GLY A 47 -4.90 15.57 -1.77
CA GLY A 47 -5.16 14.66 -2.88
C GLY A 47 -4.71 13.22 -2.61
N ASN A 48 -4.68 12.42 -3.67
CA ASN A 48 -4.38 10.98 -3.63
C ASN A 48 -3.08 10.63 -4.37
N ASN A 49 -2.42 11.63 -4.96
CA ASN A 49 -1.23 11.46 -5.79
C ASN A 49 -0.06 12.26 -5.23
N GLU A 50 1.14 11.85 -5.56
CA GLU A 50 2.31 12.68 -5.42
C GLU A 50 2.42 13.56 -6.67
N ILE A 51 2.47 14.88 -6.48
CA ILE A 51 2.57 15.85 -7.56
C ILE A 51 3.95 16.48 -7.52
N ALA A 52 4.70 16.31 -8.61
CA ALA A 52 6.00 16.94 -8.78
C ALA A 52 5.86 18.43 -9.14
N LEU A 53 6.96 19.19 -9.04
CA LEU A 53 6.96 20.63 -9.34
C LEU A 53 6.57 20.97 -10.79
N ASP A 54 6.77 20.04 -11.71
CA ASP A 54 6.40 20.16 -13.12
C ASP A 54 4.91 19.81 -13.38
N GLY A 55 4.17 19.45 -12.34
CA GLY A 55 2.79 19.01 -12.42
C GLY A 55 2.63 17.52 -12.75
N THR A 56 3.71 16.75 -12.84
CA THR A 56 3.62 15.32 -13.07
C THR A 56 3.05 14.63 -11.86
N GLU A 57 1.99 13.84 -12.06
CA GLU A 57 1.35 13.05 -11.02
C GLU A 57 1.88 11.63 -10.99
N THR A 58 2.23 11.16 -9.81
CA THR A 58 2.65 9.77 -9.57
C THR A 58 1.81 9.14 -8.46
N ALA A 59 1.60 7.84 -8.56
CA ALA A 59 0.85 7.12 -7.55
C ALA A 59 1.61 7.11 -6.22
N ILE A 60 0.90 7.36 -5.12
CA ILE A 60 1.43 7.07 -3.77
C ILE A 60 1.21 5.58 -3.51
N PRO A 61 2.27 4.74 -3.50
CA PRO A 61 2.10 3.31 -3.29
C PRO A 61 1.68 3.06 -1.83
N ALA A 62 0.44 2.68 -1.63
CA ALA A 62 -0.08 2.30 -0.34
C ALA A 62 -0.46 0.82 -0.33
N TYR A 63 -0.18 0.12 0.77
CA TYR A 63 -0.61 -1.25 0.94
C TYR A 63 -0.91 -1.57 2.41
N ILE A 64 -1.76 -2.56 2.59
CA ILE A 64 -1.97 -3.25 3.85
C ILE A 64 -1.78 -4.75 3.62
N GLN A 65 -1.09 -5.41 4.54
CA GLN A 65 -0.88 -6.85 4.51
C GLN A 65 -1.19 -7.43 5.88
N SER A 66 -2.00 -8.51 5.92
CA SER A 66 -2.29 -9.22 7.16
C SER A 66 -1.08 -10.04 7.60
N GLY A 67 -1.02 -10.39 8.88
CA GLY A 67 -0.23 -11.53 9.33
C GLY A 67 -0.73 -12.84 8.72
N ASP A 68 0.06 -13.91 8.88
CA ASP A 68 -0.38 -15.25 8.53
C ASP A 68 -1.52 -15.67 9.47
N PHE A 69 -2.60 -16.18 8.91
CA PHE A 69 -3.73 -16.72 9.66
C PHE A 69 -4.04 -18.15 9.24
N ASP A 70 -4.56 -18.92 10.16
CA ASP A 70 -5.04 -20.29 9.97
C ASP A 70 -6.51 -20.42 10.43
N LEU A 71 -7.07 -21.63 10.30
CA LEU A 71 -8.37 -21.91 10.88
C LEU A 71 -8.19 -22.28 12.36
N PRO A 72 -8.86 -21.57 13.27
CA PRO A 72 -8.89 -21.91 14.70
C PRO A 72 -9.73 -23.17 14.91
N THR A 73 -9.16 -24.30 14.64
CA THR A 73 -9.72 -25.61 14.98
C THR A 73 -8.84 -26.26 16.02
N ASP A 74 -9.36 -27.18 16.82
CA ASP A 74 -8.70 -27.86 17.93
C ASP A 74 -7.40 -28.62 17.58
N GLY A 75 -6.64 -28.20 16.60
CA GLY A 75 -5.51 -28.94 16.08
C GLY A 75 -4.41 -28.11 15.47
N ASP A 76 -3.86 -27.16 16.18
CA ASP A 76 -2.49 -26.63 16.03
C ASP A 76 -1.93 -26.53 14.58
N GLY A 77 -2.66 -25.92 13.66
CA GLY A 77 -2.17 -25.67 12.29
C GLY A 77 -1.99 -26.93 11.42
N GLN A 78 -2.57 -28.07 11.82
CA GLN A 78 -2.49 -29.31 11.03
C GLN A 78 -3.51 -29.39 9.90
N ILE A 79 -4.49 -28.49 9.88
CA ILE A 79 -5.57 -28.50 8.92
C ILE A 79 -5.22 -27.59 7.76
N MET A 80 -5.44 -28.09 6.55
CA MET A 80 -5.38 -27.27 5.34
C MET A 80 -6.63 -26.39 5.28
N LEU A 81 -6.45 -25.11 5.10
CA LEU A 81 -7.52 -24.18 4.79
C LEU A 81 -7.72 -24.05 3.27
N ARG A 82 -8.96 -23.88 2.86
CA ARG A 82 -9.33 -23.54 1.51
C ARG A 82 -10.10 -22.24 1.53
N VAL A 83 -9.55 -21.21 0.88
CA VAL A 83 -10.27 -19.96 0.62
C VAL A 83 -10.95 -20.11 -0.73
N SER A 84 -12.27 -20.21 -0.72
CA SER A 84 -13.06 -20.37 -1.93
C SER A 84 -13.57 -19.05 -2.49
N ARG A 85 -13.70 -18.06 -1.65
CA ARG A 85 -14.20 -16.75 -2.03
C ARG A 85 -13.66 -15.66 -1.11
N PHE A 86 -13.38 -14.51 -1.69
CA PHE A 86 -13.15 -13.26 -0.98
C PHE A 86 -14.26 -12.27 -1.34
N LEU A 87 -14.83 -11.64 -0.33
CA LEU A 87 -15.85 -10.60 -0.46
C LEU A 87 -15.19 -9.27 -0.13
N PRO A 88 -14.97 -8.39 -1.11
CA PRO A 88 -14.34 -7.11 -0.87
C PRO A 88 -15.29 -6.20 -0.07
N ASP A 89 -14.80 -5.69 1.07
CA ASP A 89 -15.51 -4.71 1.88
C ASP A 89 -14.74 -3.39 1.82
N PHE A 90 -14.89 -2.71 0.71
CA PHE A 90 -14.28 -1.40 0.47
C PHE A 90 -15.33 -0.30 0.57
N LYS A 91 -14.95 0.80 1.21
CA LYS A 91 -15.72 2.03 1.21
C LYS A 91 -14.97 3.12 0.46
N ASN A 92 -15.71 3.92 -0.30
CA ASN A 92 -15.13 5.02 -1.08
C ASN A 92 -13.98 4.54 -2.00
N LEU A 93 -14.14 3.37 -2.62
CA LEU A 93 -13.18 2.88 -3.59
C LEU A 93 -13.29 3.71 -4.87
N GLN A 94 -12.23 4.45 -5.16
CA GLN A 94 -12.04 5.18 -6.41
C GLN A 94 -10.88 4.53 -7.15
N GLY A 95 -11.04 4.33 -8.46
CA GLY A 95 -10.08 3.56 -9.24
C GLY A 95 -10.12 2.07 -8.89
N ASN A 96 -8.98 1.45 -8.74
CA ASN A 96 -8.84 0.03 -8.46
C ASN A 96 -8.06 -0.22 -7.16
N ALA A 97 -8.31 -1.37 -6.56
CA ALA A 97 -7.43 -1.97 -5.55
C ALA A 97 -6.97 -3.33 -6.05
N VAL A 98 -5.76 -3.72 -5.71
CA VAL A 98 -5.19 -5.01 -6.10
C VAL A 98 -5.06 -5.89 -4.87
N VAL A 99 -5.67 -7.07 -4.92
CA VAL A 99 -5.61 -8.07 -3.84
C VAL A 99 -4.75 -9.24 -4.25
N THR A 100 -3.85 -9.64 -3.39
CA THR A 100 -3.01 -10.83 -3.54
C THR A 100 -3.14 -11.70 -2.31
N ILE A 101 -3.36 -12.99 -2.51
CA ILE A 101 -3.44 -13.99 -1.44
C ILE A 101 -2.17 -14.84 -1.47
N PHE A 102 -1.45 -14.88 -0.36
CA PHE A 102 -0.28 -15.72 -0.18
C PHE A 102 -0.64 -16.91 0.69
N LEU A 103 -0.16 -18.08 0.29
CA LEU A 103 -0.42 -19.35 0.96
C LEU A 103 0.89 -20.00 1.34
N LYS A 104 0.98 -20.47 2.56
CA LYS A 104 2.14 -21.16 3.09
C LYS A 104 1.72 -22.53 3.67
N ASN A 105 2.61 -23.49 3.58
CA ASN A 105 2.44 -24.79 4.26
C ASN A 105 3.14 -24.86 5.61
N PHE A 106 4.11 -23.97 5.85
CA PHE A 106 4.88 -23.88 7.08
C PHE A 106 5.10 -22.41 7.45
N PRO A 107 5.14 -22.08 8.76
CA PRO A 107 5.35 -20.72 9.24
C PRO A 107 6.85 -20.35 9.21
N VAL A 108 7.46 -20.41 8.03
CA VAL A 108 8.88 -20.06 7.82
C VAL A 108 8.95 -18.82 6.95
N ASP A 109 9.72 -17.82 7.34
CA ASP A 109 9.85 -16.56 6.59
C ASP A 109 10.43 -16.75 5.19
N SER A 110 11.36 -17.71 5.04
CA SER A 110 11.98 -18.08 3.77
C SER A 110 11.19 -19.13 2.97
N GLY A 111 10.05 -19.58 3.49
CA GLY A 111 9.23 -20.59 2.85
C GLY A 111 8.62 -20.09 1.54
N THR A 112 8.63 -20.93 0.51
CA THR A 112 7.97 -20.65 -0.77
C THR A 112 6.48 -20.49 -0.52
N SER A 113 5.97 -19.26 -0.59
CA SER A 113 4.55 -19.00 -0.58
C SER A 113 4.00 -19.17 -1.99
N SER A 114 2.92 -19.93 -2.11
CA SER A 114 2.12 -19.93 -3.34
C SER A 114 1.31 -18.64 -3.38
N GLN A 115 1.34 -17.94 -4.50
CA GLN A 115 0.63 -16.68 -4.68
C GLN A 115 -0.58 -16.89 -5.59
N LEU A 116 -1.72 -16.38 -5.17
CA LEU A 116 -2.94 -16.27 -5.98
C LEU A 116 -3.26 -14.81 -6.24
N GLY A 117 -3.56 -14.48 -7.48
CA GLY A 117 -3.72 -13.12 -7.97
C GLY A 117 -2.48 -12.64 -8.72
N PRO A 118 -2.33 -11.33 -8.93
CA PRO A 118 -3.15 -10.24 -8.39
C PRO A 118 -4.58 -10.21 -8.93
N PHE A 119 -5.54 -9.91 -8.07
CA PHE A 119 -6.93 -9.69 -8.44
C PHE A 119 -7.23 -8.20 -8.40
N THR A 120 -7.66 -7.63 -9.51
CA THR A 120 -8.07 -6.23 -9.58
C THR A 120 -9.52 -6.10 -9.12
N ILE A 121 -9.74 -5.22 -8.16
CA ILE A 121 -11.05 -4.91 -7.57
C ILE A 121 -11.39 -3.46 -7.90
N ASN A 122 -12.62 -3.22 -8.29
CA ASN A 122 -13.20 -1.90 -8.45
C ASN A 122 -14.53 -1.79 -7.68
N ALA A 123 -15.15 -0.63 -7.74
CA ALA A 123 -16.40 -0.36 -7.01
C ALA A 123 -17.56 -1.31 -7.35
N ASN A 124 -17.51 -1.99 -8.51
CA ASN A 124 -18.54 -2.93 -8.97
C ASN A 124 -18.19 -4.40 -8.69
N THR A 125 -17.04 -4.66 -8.08
CA THR A 125 -16.61 -6.02 -7.78
C THR A 125 -17.32 -6.56 -6.53
N GLU A 126 -18.26 -7.45 -6.69
CA GLU A 126 -19.03 -8.03 -5.58
C GLU A 126 -18.25 -9.15 -4.88
N LYS A 127 -17.52 -9.96 -5.62
CA LYS A 127 -16.80 -11.14 -5.11
C LYS A 127 -15.60 -11.48 -5.97
N ILE A 128 -14.66 -12.18 -5.37
CA ILE A 128 -13.56 -12.86 -6.05
C ILE A 128 -13.64 -14.33 -5.69
N ASP A 129 -13.90 -15.18 -6.66
CA ASP A 129 -13.86 -16.62 -6.47
C ASP A 129 -12.41 -17.10 -6.61
N THR A 130 -11.95 -17.89 -5.63
CA THR A 130 -10.56 -18.38 -5.54
C THR A 130 -10.53 -19.88 -5.32
N ARG A 131 -9.34 -20.47 -5.48
CA ARG A 131 -9.06 -21.86 -5.12
C ARG A 131 -7.78 -21.94 -4.29
N ALA A 132 -7.65 -21.01 -3.37
CA ALA A 132 -6.50 -20.91 -2.50
C ALA A 132 -6.51 -22.08 -1.50
N ARG A 133 -5.42 -22.84 -1.39
CA ARG A 133 -5.27 -23.96 -0.46
C ARG A 133 -3.89 -23.92 0.18
N GLY A 134 -3.85 -23.90 1.49
CA GLY A 134 -2.61 -23.87 2.28
C GLY A 134 -2.89 -24.12 3.74
N ARG A 135 -1.90 -24.17 4.59
CA ARG A 135 -2.08 -24.22 6.06
C ARG A 135 -2.24 -22.82 6.64
N LEU A 136 -1.50 -21.89 6.08
CA LEU A 136 -1.50 -20.49 6.45
C LEU A 136 -1.85 -19.67 5.22
N ALA A 137 -2.59 -18.59 5.43
CA ALA A 137 -2.86 -17.60 4.40
C ALA A 137 -2.54 -16.21 4.93
N ASN A 138 -2.09 -15.31 4.04
CA ASN A 138 -2.12 -13.89 4.28
C ASN A 138 -2.60 -13.16 3.04
N ILE A 139 -3.06 -11.94 3.23
CA ILE A 139 -3.66 -11.14 2.16
C ILE A 139 -2.98 -9.79 2.14
N LYS A 140 -2.59 -9.38 0.95
CA LYS A 140 -2.09 -8.05 0.66
C LYS A 140 -3.08 -7.31 -0.22
N ILE A 141 -3.39 -6.08 0.16
CA ILE A 141 -4.20 -5.14 -0.60
C ILE A 141 -3.32 -3.94 -0.88
N GLN A 142 -3.29 -3.48 -2.13
CA GLN A 142 -2.47 -2.34 -2.54
C GLN A 142 -3.15 -1.55 -3.66
N ASN A 143 -2.79 -0.28 -3.77
CA ASN A 143 -3.02 0.51 -4.98
C ASN A 143 -1.71 0.64 -5.78
N THR A 144 -1.81 0.86 -7.08
CA THR A 144 -0.67 0.86 -7.99
C THR A 144 -0.72 1.99 -9.02
N ALA A 145 -1.84 2.69 -9.13
CA ALA A 145 -2.04 3.75 -10.11
C ALA A 145 -2.42 5.09 -9.47
N VAL A 146 -2.34 6.15 -10.24
CA VAL A 146 -2.78 7.49 -9.85
C VAL A 146 -4.30 7.50 -9.62
N ASP A 147 -4.76 8.40 -8.76
CA ASP A 147 -6.18 8.59 -8.41
C ASP A 147 -6.86 7.38 -7.74
N GLU A 148 -6.08 6.40 -7.32
CA GLU A 148 -6.62 5.26 -6.58
C GLU A 148 -6.69 5.58 -5.08
N THR A 149 -7.88 5.45 -4.52
CA THR A 149 -8.11 5.61 -3.08
C THR A 149 -9.12 4.58 -2.58
N TRP A 150 -8.93 4.12 -1.35
CA TRP A 150 -9.81 3.13 -0.75
C TRP A 150 -9.77 3.19 0.77
N ARG A 151 -10.87 2.77 1.37
CA ARG A 151 -10.95 2.43 2.78
C ARG A 151 -11.32 0.98 2.89
N PHE A 152 -10.46 0.19 3.50
CA PHE A 152 -10.72 -1.21 3.75
C PHE A 152 -11.54 -1.38 5.03
N GLY A 153 -12.63 -2.11 4.93
CA GLY A 153 -13.49 -2.46 6.05
C GLY A 153 -13.09 -3.78 6.70
N THR A 154 -14.02 -4.69 6.81
CA THR A 154 -13.78 -6.01 7.41
C THR A 154 -13.39 -7.01 6.34
N PHE A 155 -12.35 -7.79 6.62
CA PHE A 155 -12.02 -8.95 5.79
C PHE A 155 -13.16 -9.98 5.86
N ARG A 156 -13.71 -10.34 4.71
CA ARG A 156 -14.74 -11.37 4.57
C ARG A 156 -14.30 -12.38 3.55
N ALA A 157 -14.20 -13.63 3.97
CA ALA A 157 -13.85 -14.73 3.08
C ALA A 157 -14.60 -16.01 3.47
N ASP A 158 -14.93 -16.81 2.46
CA ASP A 158 -15.41 -18.16 2.66
C ASP A 158 -14.19 -19.08 2.81
N VAL A 159 -13.92 -19.47 4.05
CA VAL A 159 -12.77 -20.31 4.41
C VAL A 159 -13.30 -21.63 4.98
N ASN A 160 -12.87 -22.74 4.42
CA ASN A 160 -13.30 -24.07 4.80
C ASN A 160 -12.11 -24.97 5.11
N PRO A 161 -12.24 -25.92 6.04
CA PRO A 161 -11.27 -27.00 6.21
C PRO A 161 -11.18 -27.86 4.96
N ASP A 162 -9.97 -28.20 4.52
CA ASP A 162 -9.73 -29.01 3.31
C ASP A 162 -8.75 -30.17 3.61
N GLY A 163 -9.05 -30.91 4.65
CA GLY A 163 -8.32 -32.11 5.05
C GLY A 163 -7.06 -31.86 5.89
N ARG A 164 -6.45 -32.97 6.30
CA ARG A 164 -5.16 -33.02 7.02
C ARG A 164 -4.12 -33.65 6.11
N ARG A 165 -2.90 -33.17 6.18
CA ARG A 165 -1.72 -33.84 5.61
C ARG A 165 -0.58 -33.83 6.61
#